data_0dde3ef1a59c883a329b645881af93a2
#
_entry.id   0dde3ef1a59c883a329b645881af93a2
#
_cell.length_a   1.000
_cell.length_b   1.000
_cell.length_c   1.000
_cell.angle_alpha   90.00
_cell.angle_beta   90.00
_cell.angle_gamma   90.00
#
_symmetry.space_group_name_H-M   'P 1'
#
loop_
_entity.id
_entity.type
_entity.pdbx_description
1 polymer ?
#
loop_
_entity_poly.entity_id
_entity_poly.type
_entity_poly.pdbx_seq_one_letter_code
_entity_poly.pdbx_strand_id
1 'polypeptide(L)'
;MILPIYTLGQPVLRKVAEDIPTDYPNLQQLVADMYETMAASDGIGLAAPQIGKSIRVVVIDLDPLSEDFPEYKGFHHAYINPHIIEVDENAPMATMAEGCLSLPGIHEKVTRPTRIHVKYLDEELQPHDEWVEGYLARVMQHEFDHLEGHVFTDRITPFRRQLIKNKLKAVNEGRFRCGYKTKS
;
A
#
# COMPACT_ATOMS: atom_id res chain seq x y z
N MET A 1 5.71 -15.46 -9.44
CA MET A 1 6.80 -15.79 -8.46
C MET A 1 6.52 -15.03 -7.16
N ILE A 2 6.52 -15.72 -6.01
CA ILE A 2 6.36 -15.06 -4.70
C ILE A 2 7.67 -14.40 -4.29
N LEU A 3 7.63 -13.09 -4.09
CA LEU A 3 8.77 -12.25 -3.73
C LEU A 3 8.81 -12.01 -2.21
N PRO A 4 9.99 -11.74 -1.62
CA PRO A 4 10.06 -11.38 -0.21
C PRO A 4 9.52 -9.97 0.04
N ILE A 5 8.78 -9.79 1.13
CA ILE A 5 8.31 -8.48 1.60
C ILE A 5 9.45 -7.78 2.37
N TYR A 6 9.80 -6.58 1.93
CA TYR A 6 10.74 -5.72 2.63
C TYR A 6 10.05 -5.07 3.82
N THR A 7 10.65 -5.19 4.99
CA THR A 7 10.07 -4.71 6.24
C THR A 7 10.67 -3.38 6.68
N LEU A 8 9.99 -2.71 7.60
CA LEU A 8 10.44 -1.45 8.18
C LEU A 8 11.90 -1.56 8.62
N GLY A 9 12.73 -0.57 8.28
CA GLY A 9 14.18 -0.58 8.43
C GLY A 9 14.91 -0.72 7.11
N GLN A 10 14.28 -1.30 6.10
CA GLN A 10 14.85 -1.34 4.75
C GLN A 10 14.78 0.04 4.08
N PRO A 11 15.91 0.59 3.60
CA PRO A 11 15.97 1.96 3.07
C PRO A 11 14.99 2.26 1.94
N VAL A 12 14.67 1.25 1.11
CA VAL A 12 13.74 1.41 -0.02
C VAL A 12 12.35 1.90 0.42
N LEU A 13 11.91 1.57 1.64
CA LEU A 13 10.61 1.98 2.18
C LEU A 13 10.56 3.48 2.54
N ARG A 14 11.70 4.14 2.60
CA ARG A 14 11.81 5.57 2.93
C ARG A 14 12.18 6.44 1.73
N LYS A 15 12.32 5.83 0.56
CA LYS A 15 12.57 6.56 -0.68
C LYS A 15 11.26 7.01 -1.33
N VAL A 16 11.30 8.13 -2.03
CA VAL A 16 10.25 8.52 -2.96
C VAL A 16 10.43 7.69 -4.23
N ALA A 17 9.41 6.95 -4.61
CA ALA A 17 9.42 6.10 -5.79
C ALA A 17 9.28 6.94 -7.07
N GLU A 18 9.88 6.47 -8.15
CA GLU A 18 9.89 7.16 -9.44
C GLU A 18 8.82 6.61 -10.39
N ASP A 19 8.27 7.49 -11.22
CA ASP A 19 7.44 7.08 -12.35
C ASP A 19 8.26 6.19 -13.29
N ILE A 20 7.60 5.21 -13.88
CA ILE A 20 8.22 4.34 -14.89
C ILE A 20 7.77 4.75 -16.30
N PRO A 21 8.63 4.54 -17.32
CA PRO A 21 8.22 4.75 -18.71
C PRO A 21 7.23 3.66 -19.16
N THR A 22 6.49 3.94 -20.23
CA THR A 22 5.50 3.01 -20.78
C THR A 22 6.12 1.74 -21.39
N ASP A 23 7.40 1.78 -21.70
CA ASP A 23 8.19 0.63 -22.19
C ASP A 23 9.01 -0.05 -21.08
N TYR A 24 8.65 0.15 -19.82
CA TYR A 24 9.31 -0.49 -18.68
C TYR A 24 9.37 -2.02 -18.88
N PRO A 25 10.56 -2.64 -18.83
CA PRO A 25 10.73 -4.04 -19.19
C PRO A 25 10.03 -4.98 -18.20
N ASN A 26 9.33 -6.00 -18.74
CA ASN A 26 8.67 -7.04 -17.96
C ASN A 26 7.63 -6.53 -16.96
N LEU A 27 6.95 -5.42 -17.25
CA LEU A 27 5.95 -4.82 -16.35
C LEU A 27 4.81 -5.79 -16.04
N GLN A 28 4.30 -6.51 -17.04
CA GLN A 28 3.22 -7.49 -16.85
C GLN A 28 3.64 -8.61 -15.90
N GLN A 29 4.88 -9.10 -16.02
CA GLN A 29 5.40 -10.12 -15.11
C GLN A 29 5.57 -9.58 -13.69
N LEU A 30 6.05 -8.35 -13.57
CA LEU A 30 6.18 -7.69 -12.27
C LEU A 30 4.81 -7.57 -11.57
N VAL A 31 3.79 -7.12 -12.28
CA VAL A 31 2.43 -6.99 -11.77
C VAL A 31 1.88 -8.35 -11.33
N ALA A 32 2.07 -9.39 -12.15
CA ALA A 32 1.67 -10.76 -11.82
C ALA A 32 2.38 -11.27 -10.56
N ASP A 33 3.68 -11.05 -10.44
CA ASP A 33 4.45 -11.44 -9.25
C ASP A 33 3.99 -10.68 -8.00
N MET A 34 3.63 -9.41 -8.14
CA MET A 34 3.08 -8.61 -7.03
C MET A 34 1.73 -9.14 -6.57
N TYR A 35 0.81 -9.48 -7.47
CA TYR A 35 -0.47 -10.09 -7.11
C TYR A 35 -0.27 -11.44 -6.41
N GLU A 36 0.59 -12.29 -6.94
CA GLU A 36 0.89 -13.60 -6.33
C GLU A 36 1.49 -13.45 -4.93
N THR A 37 2.41 -12.50 -4.77
CA THR A 37 3.04 -12.20 -3.47
C THR A 37 2.02 -11.68 -2.46
N MET A 38 1.17 -10.76 -2.88
CA MET A 38 0.09 -10.18 -2.06
C MET A 38 -0.88 -11.27 -1.58
N ALA A 39 -1.37 -12.11 -2.48
CA ALA A 39 -2.28 -13.21 -2.16
C ALA A 39 -1.65 -14.23 -1.20
N ALA A 40 -0.38 -14.59 -1.41
CA ALA A 40 0.35 -15.52 -0.55
C ALA A 40 0.64 -14.94 0.85
N SER A 41 0.49 -13.65 1.03
CA SER A 41 0.74 -12.94 2.29
C SER A 41 -0.56 -12.45 2.97
N ASP A 42 -1.72 -12.86 2.46
CA ASP A 42 -3.06 -12.41 2.92
C ASP A 42 -3.23 -10.89 2.91
N GLY A 43 -2.59 -10.22 1.95
CA GLY A 43 -2.69 -8.77 1.75
C GLY A 43 -3.80 -8.40 0.79
N ILE A 44 -4.29 -7.17 0.88
CA ILE A 44 -5.28 -6.58 -0.03
C ILE A 44 -4.70 -5.46 -0.89
N GLY A 45 -3.50 -5.03 -0.58
CA GLY A 45 -2.71 -4.06 -1.34
C GLY A 45 -1.22 -4.33 -1.20
N LEU A 46 -0.45 -3.97 -2.22
CA LEU A 46 1.00 -4.08 -2.23
C LEU A 46 1.61 -3.04 -3.16
N ALA A 47 2.59 -2.31 -2.64
CA ALA A 47 3.36 -1.32 -3.39
C ALA A 47 4.75 -1.86 -3.76
N ALA A 48 5.28 -1.46 -4.91
CA ALA A 48 6.57 -1.94 -5.40
C ALA A 48 7.74 -1.71 -4.41
N PRO A 49 7.81 -0.63 -3.62
CA PRO A 49 8.84 -0.52 -2.59
C PRO A 49 8.84 -1.67 -1.58
N GLN A 50 7.67 -2.26 -1.31
CA GLN A 50 7.56 -3.41 -0.39
C GLN A 50 8.15 -4.70 -0.95
N ILE A 51 8.50 -4.73 -2.22
CA ILE A 51 9.26 -5.83 -2.86
C ILE A 51 10.65 -5.37 -3.32
N GLY A 52 11.12 -4.25 -2.79
CA GLY A 52 12.48 -3.74 -3.02
C GLY A 52 12.67 -2.87 -4.27
N LYS A 53 11.59 -2.44 -4.92
CA LYS A 53 11.66 -1.63 -6.14
C LYS A 53 11.11 -0.23 -5.89
N SER A 54 11.96 0.79 -6.01
CA SER A 54 11.57 2.20 -5.82
C SER A 54 10.91 2.80 -7.07
N ILE A 55 9.82 2.18 -7.49
CA ILE A 55 9.02 2.58 -8.66
C ILE A 55 7.54 2.70 -8.28
N ARG A 56 6.81 3.51 -9.04
CA ARG A 56 5.39 3.81 -8.76
C ARG A 56 4.48 2.76 -9.40
N VAL A 57 4.43 1.58 -8.78
CA VAL A 57 3.54 0.49 -9.15
C VAL A 57 2.87 -0.05 -7.88
N VAL A 58 1.54 -0.20 -7.92
CA VAL A 58 0.71 -0.70 -6.82
C VAL A 58 -0.29 -1.70 -7.35
N VAL A 59 -0.56 -2.76 -6.61
CA VAL A 59 -1.67 -3.69 -6.87
C VAL A 59 -2.63 -3.68 -5.69
N ILE A 60 -3.93 -3.75 -5.98
CA ILE A 60 -5.00 -3.80 -4.98
C ILE A 60 -5.99 -4.89 -5.39
N ASP A 61 -6.35 -5.74 -4.44
CA ASP A 61 -7.36 -6.77 -4.58
C ASP A 61 -8.33 -6.67 -3.40
N LEU A 62 -9.55 -6.20 -3.65
CA LEU A 62 -10.59 -6.07 -2.64
C LEU A 62 -11.65 -7.19 -2.71
N ASP A 63 -11.53 -8.11 -3.67
CA ASP A 63 -12.46 -9.25 -3.77
C ASP A 63 -12.55 -10.08 -2.46
N PRO A 64 -11.45 -10.30 -1.70
CA PRO A 64 -11.54 -10.96 -0.40
C PRO A 64 -12.46 -10.28 0.62
N LEU A 65 -12.78 -9.00 0.43
CA LEU A 65 -13.68 -8.23 1.29
C LEU A 65 -15.12 -8.18 0.77
N SER A 66 -15.43 -8.89 -0.32
CA SER A 66 -16.71 -8.79 -1.00
C SER A 66 -17.91 -9.33 -0.20
N GLU A 67 -17.68 -10.13 0.84
CA GLU A 67 -18.74 -10.55 1.76
C GLU A 67 -19.31 -9.37 2.56
N ASP A 68 -18.43 -8.49 3.03
CA ASP A 68 -18.79 -7.28 3.79
C ASP A 68 -19.07 -6.08 2.88
N PHE A 69 -18.40 -6.03 1.73
CA PHE A 69 -18.46 -4.94 0.74
C PHE A 69 -18.77 -5.51 -0.65
N PRO A 70 -20.06 -5.84 -0.95
CA PRO A 70 -20.43 -6.50 -2.21
C PRO A 70 -20.01 -5.77 -3.48
N GLU A 71 -19.84 -4.44 -3.42
CA GLU A 71 -19.37 -3.60 -4.51
C GLU A 71 -17.93 -3.95 -4.98
N TYR A 72 -17.15 -4.60 -4.13
CA TYR A 72 -15.77 -4.98 -4.45
C TYR A 72 -15.62 -6.41 -4.97
N LYS A 73 -16.74 -7.08 -5.27
CA LYS A 73 -16.69 -8.41 -5.88
C LYS A 73 -15.95 -8.36 -7.23
N GLY A 74 -14.88 -9.16 -7.32
CA GLY A 74 -14.03 -9.19 -8.52
C GLY A 74 -13.11 -7.98 -8.68
N PHE A 75 -12.99 -7.12 -7.66
CA PHE A 75 -12.11 -5.95 -7.71
C PHE A 75 -10.65 -6.36 -7.61
N HIS A 76 -9.90 -6.18 -8.70
CA HIS A 76 -8.53 -6.61 -8.85
C HIS A 76 -7.85 -5.68 -9.87
N HIS A 77 -7.08 -4.69 -9.40
CA HIS A 77 -6.51 -3.64 -10.24
C HIS A 77 -5.05 -3.33 -9.91
N ALA A 78 -4.26 -3.06 -10.95
CA ALA A 78 -2.93 -2.47 -10.83
C ALA A 78 -2.99 -0.98 -11.19
N TYR A 79 -2.13 -0.21 -10.53
CA TYR A 79 -1.99 1.22 -10.68
C TYR A 79 -0.54 1.52 -11.05
N ILE A 80 -0.33 2.08 -12.24
CA ILE A 80 0.99 2.44 -12.77
C ILE A 80 1.11 3.96 -12.72
N ASN A 81 2.22 4.44 -12.15
CA ASN A 81 2.46 5.87 -11.94
C ASN A 81 1.31 6.59 -11.23
N PRO A 82 0.75 6.02 -10.14
CA PRO A 82 -0.34 6.66 -9.45
C PRO A 82 0.13 7.88 -8.66
N HIS A 83 -0.69 8.94 -8.68
CA HIS A 83 -0.49 10.16 -7.88
C HIS A 83 -1.82 10.60 -7.28
N ILE A 84 -1.79 10.98 -6.01
CA ILE A 84 -2.90 11.72 -5.39
C ILE A 84 -2.72 13.17 -5.76
N ILE A 85 -3.67 13.73 -6.52
CA ILE A 85 -3.61 15.10 -7.02
C ILE A 85 -4.12 16.08 -5.98
N GLU A 86 -5.22 15.71 -5.31
CA GLU A 86 -5.84 16.52 -4.25
C GLU A 86 -6.72 15.67 -3.35
N VAL A 87 -7.07 16.23 -2.22
CA VAL A 87 -7.98 15.65 -1.23
C VAL A 87 -9.23 16.51 -1.19
N ASP A 88 -10.40 15.89 -1.09
CA ASP A 88 -11.65 16.63 -0.90
C ASP A 88 -11.75 17.09 0.57
N GLU A 89 -11.44 18.37 0.79
CA GLU A 89 -11.49 18.97 2.12
C GLU A 89 -12.91 19.09 2.68
N ASN A 90 -13.93 18.98 1.83
CA ASN A 90 -15.33 19.00 2.25
C ASN A 90 -15.86 17.62 2.62
N ALA A 91 -15.16 16.55 2.26
CA ALA A 91 -15.51 15.20 2.68
C ALA A 91 -15.07 14.95 4.14
N PRO A 92 -15.81 14.11 4.89
CA PRO A 92 -15.44 13.81 6.28
C PRO A 92 -14.12 13.04 6.36
N MET A 93 -13.42 13.20 7.47
CA MET A 93 -12.32 12.32 7.85
C MET A 93 -12.90 11.04 8.47
N ALA A 94 -12.22 9.92 8.30
CA ALA A 94 -12.59 8.66 8.93
C ALA A 94 -11.38 8.04 9.66
N THR A 95 -11.65 7.40 10.78
CA THR A 95 -10.64 6.69 11.57
C THR A 95 -10.91 5.20 11.50
N MET A 96 -9.94 4.43 11.00
CA MET A 96 -10.05 2.98 10.85
C MET A 96 -8.73 2.31 11.22
N ALA A 97 -8.81 1.06 11.68
CA ALA A 97 -7.63 0.25 11.94
C ALA A 97 -6.93 -0.10 10.61
N GLU A 98 -5.61 0.02 10.62
CA GLU A 98 -4.74 -0.39 9.50
C GLU A 98 -3.64 -1.32 9.98
N GLY A 99 -3.17 -2.16 9.09
CA GLY A 99 -1.99 -3.00 9.22
C GLY A 99 -1.21 -2.99 7.91
N CYS A 100 0.02 -3.47 7.92
CA CYS A 100 0.88 -3.47 6.75
C CYS A 100 1.79 -4.71 6.75
N LEU A 101 1.95 -5.32 5.58
CA LEU A 101 2.86 -6.47 5.43
C LEU A 101 4.32 -6.12 5.77
N SER A 102 4.71 -4.85 5.60
CA SER A 102 6.05 -4.35 5.96
C SER A 102 6.21 -4.03 7.45
N LEU A 103 5.13 -4.07 8.23
CA LEU A 103 5.12 -3.89 9.69
C LEU A 103 4.37 -5.05 10.35
N PRO A 104 4.95 -6.27 10.34
CA PRO A 104 4.29 -7.46 10.88
C PRO A 104 3.87 -7.30 12.34
N GLY A 105 2.62 -7.66 12.64
CA GLY A 105 2.08 -7.64 14.00
C GLY A 105 1.72 -6.26 14.56
N ILE A 106 1.82 -5.19 13.77
CA ILE A 106 1.47 -3.85 14.19
C ILE A 106 0.15 -3.43 13.55
N HIS A 107 -0.83 -3.05 14.38
CA HIS A 107 -2.12 -2.54 13.95
C HIS A 107 -2.44 -1.28 14.77
N GLU A 108 -2.83 -0.21 14.09
CA GLU A 108 -3.17 1.06 14.72
C GLU A 108 -4.33 1.73 13.97
N LYS A 109 -5.09 2.54 14.69
CA LYS A 109 -6.13 3.36 14.08
C LYS A 109 -5.50 4.57 13.40
N VAL A 110 -5.87 4.80 12.15
CA VAL A 110 -5.37 5.90 11.32
C VAL A 110 -6.55 6.76 10.86
N THR A 111 -6.44 8.06 11.02
CA THR A 111 -7.42 9.02 10.50
C THR A 111 -6.97 9.49 9.12
N ARG A 112 -7.85 9.32 8.13
CA ARG A 112 -7.60 9.70 6.74
C ARG A 112 -8.78 10.42 6.12
N PRO A 113 -8.54 11.26 5.09
CA PRO A 113 -9.60 11.75 4.22
C PRO A 113 -10.38 10.58 3.60
N THR A 114 -11.68 10.77 3.38
CA THR A 114 -12.54 9.73 2.80
C THR A 114 -12.66 9.82 1.28
N ARG A 115 -12.20 10.91 0.66
CA ARG A 115 -12.32 11.14 -0.78
C ARG A 115 -11.08 11.82 -1.32
N ILE A 116 -10.50 11.23 -2.38
CA ILE A 116 -9.26 11.68 -3.01
C ILE A 116 -9.41 11.72 -4.53
N HIS A 117 -8.69 12.63 -5.17
CA HIS A 117 -8.56 12.73 -6.61
C HIS A 117 -7.23 12.08 -7.02
N VAL A 118 -7.29 11.08 -7.91
CA VAL A 118 -6.13 10.30 -8.32
C VAL A 118 -5.97 10.30 -9.83
N LYS A 119 -4.72 10.25 -10.28
CA LYS A 119 -4.34 10.01 -11.68
C LYS A 119 -3.41 8.81 -11.73
N TYR A 120 -3.61 7.92 -12.68
CA TYR A 120 -2.78 6.72 -12.85
C TYR A 120 -2.97 6.13 -14.26
N LEU A 121 -2.13 5.19 -14.62
CA LEU A 121 -2.31 4.30 -15.75
C LEU A 121 -2.78 2.94 -15.25
N ASP A 122 -3.69 2.29 -15.99
CA ASP A 122 -4.11 0.93 -15.70
C ASP A 122 -3.12 -0.12 -16.25
N GLU A 123 -3.47 -1.41 -16.19
CA GLU A 123 -2.61 -2.50 -16.66
C GLU A 123 -2.36 -2.47 -18.18
N GLU A 124 -3.28 -1.86 -18.92
CA GLU A 124 -3.15 -1.63 -20.38
C GLU A 124 -2.49 -0.27 -20.70
N LEU A 125 -1.96 0.42 -19.66
CA LEU A 125 -1.33 1.74 -19.78
C LEU A 125 -2.28 2.83 -20.27
N GLN A 126 -3.59 2.67 -20.02
CA GLN A 126 -4.58 3.69 -20.33
C GLN A 126 -4.70 4.67 -19.15
N PRO A 127 -4.76 6.00 -19.43
CA PRO A 127 -4.82 6.99 -18.37
C PRO A 127 -6.20 7.06 -17.72
N HIS A 128 -6.20 7.25 -16.40
CA HIS A 128 -7.36 7.47 -15.59
C HIS A 128 -7.18 8.72 -14.73
N ASP A 129 -8.25 9.44 -14.54
CA ASP A 129 -8.32 10.68 -13.75
C ASP A 129 -9.68 10.68 -13.07
N GLU A 130 -9.72 10.37 -11.77
CA GLU A 130 -10.99 10.14 -11.08
C GLU A 130 -10.95 10.51 -9.61
N TRP A 131 -12.11 10.81 -9.06
CA TRP A 131 -12.34 10.86 -7.63
C TRP A 131 -12.69 9.48 -7.10
N VAL A 132 -12.07 9.12 -5.98
CA VAL A 132 -12.26 7.82 -5.32
C VAL A 132 -12.65 8.07 -3.87
N GLU A 133 -13.63 7.32 -3.38
CA GLU A 133 -14.12 7.41 -2.01
C GLU A 133 -14.28 6.03 -1.37
N GLY A 134 -14.64 5.99 -0.10
CA GLY A 134 -14.89 4.77 0.64
C GLY A 134 -13.62 3.99 0.96
N TYR A 135 -13.78 2.68 1.12
CA TYR A 135 -12.68 1.81 1.54
C TYR A 135 -11.54 1.75 0.52
N LEU A 136 -11.86 1.80 -0.78
CA LEU A 136 -10.84 1.86 -1.82
C LEU A 136 -9.93 3.10 -1.67
N ALA A 137 -10.50 4.27 -1.35
CA ALA A 137 -9.70 5.46 -1.10
C ALA A 137 -8.78 5.29 0.10
N ARG A 138 -9.21 4.55 1.14
CA ARG A 138 -8.38 4.18 2.30
C ARG A 138 -7.18 3.35 1.88
N VAL A 139 -7.41 2.29 1.12
CA VAL A 139 -6.37 1.37 0.66
C VAL A 139 -5.41 2.08 -0.30
N MET A 140 -5.92 2.87 -1.24
CA MET A 140 -5.09 3.67 -2.13
C MET A 140 -4.15 4.61 -1.36
N GLN A 141 -4.64 5.32 -0.35
CA GLN A 141 -3.81 6.22 0.44
C GLN A 141 -2.71 5.47 1.18
N HIS A 142 -3.02 4.30 1.74
CA HIS A 142 -2.04 3.46 2.41
C HIS A 142 -0.93 3.01 1.44
N GLU A 143 -1.31 2.50 0.26
CA GLU A 143 -0.34 1.99 -0.72
C GLU A 143 0.42 3.13 -1.42
N PHE A 144 -0.24 4.25 -1.72
CA PHE A 144 0.41 5.40 -2.35
C PHE A 144 1.34 6.13 -1.37
N ASP A 145 1.10 6.04 -0.06
CA ASP A 145 2.05 6.49 0.96
C ASP A 145 3.41 5.78 0.83
N HIS A 146 3.40 4.48 0.55
CA HIS A 146 4.65 3.75 0.31
C HIS A 146 5.47 4.33 -0.84
N LEU A 147 4.80 4.86 -1.87
CA LEU A 147 5.46 5.52 -3.00
C LEU A 147 6.08 6.87 -2.63
N GLU A 148 5.63 7.47 -1.54
CA GLU A 148 6.18 8.73 -1.00
C GLU A 148 7.14 8.49 0.19
N GLY A 149 7.50 7.24 0.46
CA GLY A 149 8.39 6.88 1.56
C GLY A 149 7.74 6.91 2.95
N HIS A 150 6.42 6.79 3.00
CA HIS A 150 5.64 6.79 4.25
C HIS A 150 5.04 5.43 4.56
N VAL A 151 4.89 5.14 5.85
CA VAL A 151 4.14 4.00 6.37
C VAL A 151 3.01 4.50 7.28
N PHE A 152 1.98 3.66 7.50
CA PHE A 152 0.77 4.10 8.20
C PHE A 152 1.05 4.59 9.64
N THR A 153 2.09 4.09 10.30
CA THR A 153 2.47 4.53 11.64
C THR A 153 3.07 5.95 11.67
N ASP A 154 3.40 6.52 10.52
CA ASP A 154 3.78 7.93 10.42
C ASP A 154 2.58 8.86 10.60
N ARG A 155 1.36 8.33 10.44
CA ARG A 155 0.08 9.08 10.47
C ARG A 155 -0.72 8.90 11.75
N ILE A 156 -0.23 8.12 12.71
CA ILE A 156 -0.85 7.99 14.04
C ILE A 156 -0.44 9.15 14.94
N THR A 157 -1.19 9.34 16.05
CA THR A 157 -0.86 10.40 17.00
C THR A 157 0.51 10.17 17.63
N PRO A 158 1.23 11.23 18.03
CA PRO A 158 2.51 11.11 18.74
C PRO A 158 2.42 10.24 19.99
N PHE A 159 1.32 10.33 20.72
CA PHE A 159 1.06 9.51 21.90
C PHE A 159 1.00 8.01 21.55
N ARG A 160 0.23 7.64 20.53
CA ARG A 160 0.15 6.25 20.07
C ARG A 160 1.50 5.75 19.57
N ARG A 161 2.22 6.58 18.84
CA ARG A 161 3.56 6.25 18.35
C ARG A 161 4.54 5.96 19.49
N GLN A 162 4.46 6.73 20.55
CA GLN A 162 5.27 6.49 21.77
C GLN A 162 4.93 5.14 22.41
N LEU A 163 3.64 4.79 22.48
CA LEU A 163 3.20 3.50 23.05
C LEU A 163 3.70 2.28 22.26
N ILE A 164 3.82 2.38 20.95
CA ILE A 164 4.28 1.27 20.09
C ILE A 164 5.76 1.36 19.73
N LYS A 165 6.50 2.29 20.31
CA LYS A 165 7.92 2.54 20.03
C LYS A 165 8.78 1.28 20.04
N ASN A 166 8.61 0.42 21.03
CA ASN A 166 9.39 -0.82 21.15
C ASN A 166 9.01 -1.84 20.07
N LYS A 167 7.73 -1.90 19.67
CA LYS A 167 7.28 -2.76 18.57
C LYS A 167 7.86 -2.29 17.24
N LEU A 168 7.86 -0.99 16.99
CA LEU A 168 8.47 -0.40 15.78
C LEU A 168 9.96 -0.68 15.73
N LYS A 169 10.65 -0.52 16.85
CA LYS A 169 12.08 -0.83 16.97
C LYS A 169 12.35 -2.31 16.67
N ALA A 170 11.55 -3.21 17.21
CA ALA A 170 11.68 -4.64 16.97
C ALA A 170 11.56 -5.00 15.48
N VAL A 171 10.57 -4.45 14.79
CA VAL A 171 10.41 -4.66 13.34
C VAL A 171 11.60 -4.08 12.58
N ASN A 172 12.01 -2.87 12.92
CA ASN A 172 13.15 -2.19 12.29
C ASN A 172 14.46 -2.99 12.43
N GLU A 173 14.60 -3.76 13.49
CA GLU A 173 15.77 -4.62 13.76
C GLU A 173 15.58 -6.07 13.29
N GLY A 174 14.50 -6.38 12.58
CA GLY A 174 14.21 -7.73 12.10
C GLY A 174 13.76 -8.72 13.18
N ARG A 175 13.36 -8.23 14.36
CA ARG A 175 12.91 -9.05 15.50
C ARG A 175 11.40 -9.20 15.51
N PHE A 176 10.89 -10.06 14.62
CA PHE A 176 9.46 -10.37 14.50
C PHE A 176 9.27 -11.78 13.92
N ARG A 177 8.02 -12.25 13.91
CA ARG A 177 7.61 -13.47 13.22
C ARG A 177 6.38 -13.18 12.39
N CYS A 178 6.32 -13.75 11.20
CA CYS A 178 5.15 -13.69 10.32
C CYS A 178 5.10 -14.95 9.44
N GLY A 179 3.96 -15.18 8.80
CA GLY A 179 3.70 -16.37 7.99
C GLY A 179 4.18 -16.27 6.54
N TYR A 180 4.86 -15.20 6.16
CA TYR A 180 5.32 -14.97 4.78
C TYR A 180 6.81 -14.63 4.75
N LYS A 181 7.39 -14.74 3.54
CA LYS A 181 8.80 -14.47 3.32
C LYS A 181 9.11 -12.98 3.42
N THR A 182 10.09 -12.60 4.22
CA THR A 182 10.49 -11.21 4.43
C THR A 182 11.97 -10.98 4.15
N LYS A 183 12.31 -9.71 3.93
CA LYS A 183 13.66 -9.17 3.94
C LYS A 183 13.70 -8.00 4.92
N SER A 184 14.41 -8.22 6.01
CA SER A 184 14.64 -7.23 7.06
C SER A 184 16.09 -6.74 7.06
#